data_224fd5e596b565d470a9ae0197fe6fd5
#
_entry.id   224fd5e596b565d470a9ae0197fe6fd5
#
_cell.length_a   1.000
_cell.length_b   1.000
_cell.length_c   1.000
_cell.angle_alpha   90.00
_cell.angle_beta   90.00
_cell.angle_gamma   90.00
#
_symmetry.space_group_name_H-M   'P 1'
#
loop_
_entity.id
_entity.type
_entity.pdbx_description
1 polymer ?
#
loop_
_entity_poly.entity_id
_entity_poly.type
_entity_poly.pdbx_seq_one_letter_code
_entity_poly.pdbx_strand_id
1 'polypeptide(L)'
;MDRPFGKEVGKTGKKWKGMPEYLYDVALSTPLGIRRGTMKMHISGEQADGWLRLLGHQEPFYGRVMSDGSCDLYGKIITFMRTIEYTAQGSVNSNQLHLELQSKQNHFALNGTGRPLREEN
;
A
#
# COMPACT_ATOMS: atom_id res chain seq x y z
N MET A 1 -0.07 -32.78 4.27
CA MET A 1 -0.11 -32.04 4.87
C MET A 1 -0.69 -31.25 4.87
N ASP A 2 -0.50 -31.68 4.48
CA ASP A 2 -0.75 -30.79 4.91
C ASP A 2 -1.10 -30.05 4.44
N ARG A 3 -0.99 -30.39 3.94
CA ARG A 3 -0.98 -29.55 4.03
C ARG A 3 -1.31 -28.70 3.56
N PRO A 4 -1.43 -29.24 3.19
CA PRO A 4 -1.50 -28.28 3.30
C PRO A 4 -2.10 -27.63 3.07
N PHE A 5 -1.78 -27.94 2.85
CA PHE A 5 -2.03 -27.11 3.27
C PHE A 5 -2.54 -26.59 3.44
N GLY A 6 -2.60 -27.50 3.18
CA GLY A 6 -2.56 -26.81 3.98
C GLY A 6 -3.08 -26.58 4.22
N LYS A 7 -2.97 -26.72 4.40
CA LYS A 7 -2.98 -26.40 5.13
C LYS A 7 -3.33 -25.82 5.61
N GLU A 8 -3.10 -26.12 5.53
CA GLU A 8 -3.01 -25.56 6.47
C GLU A 8 -3.64 -25.06 6.94
N VAL A 9 -3.59 -25.47 6.89
CA VAL A 9 -3.78 -24.79 7.67
C VAL A 9 -4.29 -24.47 8.30
N GLY A 10 -4.23 -24.74 8.45
CA GLY A 10 -4.13 -24.18 9.32
C GLY A 10 -4.61 -24.01 9.89
N LYS A 11 -4.46 -24.03 10.21
CA LYS A 11 -4.37 -23.55 10.86
C LYS A 11 -4.76 -22.94 11.31
N THR A 12 -4.41 -23.02 11.33
CA THR A 12 -4.29 -22.16 11.84
C THR A 12 -4.43 -21.45 12.32
N GLY A 13 -4.13 -21.21 12.53
CA GLY A 13 -3.87 -20.27 12.94
C GLY A 13 -3.64 -19.69 13.07
N LYS A 14 -3.10 -19.43 12.90
CA LYS A 14 -2.65 -18.58 12.86
C LYS A 14 -2.27 -18.11 11.99
N LYS A 15 -2.12 -18.14 11.47
CA LYS A 15 -1.71 -17.76 10.54
C LYS A 15 -1.34 -16.72 9.85
N TRP A 16 -1.28 -16.15 9.95
CA TRP A 16 -1.07 -14.92 9.33
C TRP A 16 0.06 -14.21 9.90
N LYS A 17 0.86 -14.86 10.53
CA LYS A 17 2.07 -14.27 11.01
C LYS A 17 3.01 -13.84 9.91
N GLY A 18 3.01 -14.48 8.78
CA GLY A 18 3.85 -14.08 7.68
C GLY A 18 3.22 -13.09 6.73
N MET A 19 2.11 -12.49 7.15
CA MET A 19 1.36 -11.62 6.26
C MET A 19 1.04 -10.30 6.95
N PRO A 20 2.06 -9.45 7.15
CA PRO A 20 1.83 -8.19 7.85
C PRO A 20 0.95 -7.24 7.07
N GLU A 21 0.22 -6.45 7.84
CA GLU A 21 -0.57 -5.36 7.31
C GLU A 21 -0.07 -4.07 7.88
N TYR A 22 -0.07 -3.03 7.05
CA TYR A 22 0.34 -1.71 7.47
C TYR A 22 -0.72 -0.71 7.09
N LEU A 23 -0.90 0.28 7.95
CA LEU A 23 -1.80 1.38 7.68
C LEU A 23 -1.00 2.67 7.78
N TYR A 24 -1.14 3.51 6.77
CA TYR A 24 -0.41 4.77 6.70
C TYR A 24 -1.36 5.93 6.56
N ASP A 25 -1.02 7.03 7.20
CA ASP A 25 -1.57 8.33 6.85
C ASP A 25 -0.68 8.89 5.76
N VAL A 26 -1.26 9.26 4.64
CA VAL A 26 -0.47 9.65 3.47
C VAL A 26 -0.81 11.06 3.03
N ALA A 27 0.14 11.67 2.33
CA ALA A 27 -0.02 12.99 1.75
C ALA A 27 0.54 12.93 0.33
N LEU A 28 -0.31 13.26 -0.63
CA LEU A 28 0.07 13.33 -2.04
C LEU A 28 0.36 14.77 -2.39
N SER A 29 1.56 15.04 -2.88
CA SER A 29 1.95 16.38 -3.28
C SER A 29 1.55 16.59 -4.73
N THR A 30 0.72 17.60 -4.98
CA THR A 30 0.26 17.92 -6.32
C THR A 30 0.50 19.39 -6.60
N PRO A 31 0.46 19.82 -7.88
CA PRO A 31 0.58 21.25 -8.20
C PRO A 31 -0.50 22.11 -7.54
N LEU A 32 -1.63 21.51 -7.18
CA LEU A 32 -2.72 22.24 -6.55
C LEU A 32 -2.67 22.16 -5.02
N GLY A 33 -1.60 21.61 -4.46
CA GLY A 33 -1.45 21.50 -3.03
C GLY A 33 -1.38 20.06 -2.58
N ILE A 34 -1.38 19.87 -1.26
CA ILE A 34 -1.25 18.55 -0.68
C ILE A 34 -2.64 17.95 -0.46
N ARG A 35 -2.80 16.71 -0.86
CA ARG A 35 -4.03 15.94 -0.63
C ARG A 35 -3.74 14.81 0.34
N ARG A 36 -4.50 14.74 1.40
CA ARG A 36 -4.27 13.76 2.46
C ARG A 36 -5.23 12.61 2.33
N GLY A 37 -4.78 11.44 2.78
CA GLY A 37 -5.59 10.25 2.75
C GLY A 37 -5.02 9.16 3.61
N THR A 38 -5.42 7.93 3.33
CA THR A 38 -4.94 6.76 4.04
C THR A 38 -4.61 5.66 3.04
N MET A 39 -3.70 4.78 3.43
CA MET A 39 -3.29 3.68 2.58
C MET A 39 -3.14 2.45 3.45
N LYS A 40 -3.72 1.35 3.02
CA LYS A 40 -3.55 0.07 3.69
C LYS A 40 -2.77 -0.84 2.77
N MET A 41 -1.74 -1.47 3.30
CA MET A 41 -0.89 -2.37 2.53
C MET A 41 -0.79 -3.70 3.24
N HIS A 42 -1.02 -4.76 2.49
CA HIS A 42 -0.89 -6.13 2.95
C HIS A 42 0.27 -6.76 2.18
N ILE A 43 1.20 -7.36 2.90
CA ILE A 43 2.39 -7.94 2.29
C ILE A 43 2.43 -9.43 2.59
N SER A 44 2.57 -10.21 1.53
CA SER A 44 2.71 -11.66 1.62
C SER A 44 3.92 -12.06 0.78
N GLY A 45 5.01 -12.43 1.44
CA GLY A 45 6.27 -12.65 0.75
C GLY A 45 6.76 -11.35 0.15
N GLU A 46 6.93 -11.35 -1.17
CA GLU A 46 7.29 -10.13 -1.89
C GLU A 46 6.10 -9.47 -2.57
N GLN A 47 4.91 -10.03 -2.41
CA GLN A 47 3.73 -9.47 -3.05
C GLN A 47 3.04 -8.51 -2.11
N ALA A 48 2.55 -7.43 -2.67
CA ALA A 48 1.85 -6.41 -1.90
C ALA A 48 0.55 -6.06 -2.60
N ASP A 49 -0.47 -5.81 -1.80
CA ASP A 49 -1.72 -5.28 -2.30
C ASP A 49 -2.39 -4.48 -1.19
N GLY A 50 -3.45 -3.81 -1.54
CA GLY A 50 -4.20 -3.04 -0.58
C GLY A 50 -5.02 -1.99 -1.28
N TRP A 51 -5.24 -0.87 -0.58
CA TRP A 51 -5.98 0.22 -1.15
C TRP A 51 -5.36 1.56 -0.73
N LEU A 52 -5.61 2.53 -1.59
CA LEU A 52 -5.23 3.92 -1.35
C LEU A 52 -6.49 4.75 -1.41
N ARG A 53 -6.77 5.49 -0.34
CA ARG A 53 -7.94 6.36 -0.28
C ARG A 53 -7.49 7.80 -0.36
N LEU A 54 -7.87 8.45 -1.45
CA LEU A 54 -7.56 9.86 -1.70
C LEU A 54 -8.76 10.49 -2.39
N LEU A 55 -9.01 11.75 -2.06
CA LEU A 55 -10.03 12.54 -2.76
C LEU A 55 -11.41 11.91 -2.73
N GLY A 56 -11.70 11.21 -1.63
CA GLY A 56 -13.00 10.59 -1.47
C GLY A 56 -13.17 9.25 -2.15
N HIS A 57 -12.12 8.72 -2.77
CA HIS A 57 -12.17 7.45 -3.49
C HIS A 57 -11.16 6.48 -2.92
N GLN A 58 -11.58 5.23 -2.78
CA GLN A 58 -10.73 4.15 -2.32
C GLN A 58 -10.50 3.21 -3.48
N GLU A 59 -9.24 3.09 -3.92
CA GLU A 59 -8.89 2.30 -5.08
C GLU A 59 -7.83 1.28 -4.73
N PRO A 60 -7.93 0.07 -5.26
CA PRO A 60 -6.93 -0.96 -4.97
C PRO A 60 -5.62 -0.70 -5.69
N PHE A 61 -4.56 -1.22 -5.11
CA PHE A 61 -3.27 -1.28 -5.77
C PHE A 61 -2.66 -2.65 -5.53
N TYR A 62 -1.65 -2.95 -6.30
CA TYR A 62 -0.91 -4.21 -6.15
C TYR A 62 0.52 -3.99 -6.64
N GLY A 63 1.39 -4.91 -6.28
CA GLY A 63 2.75 -4.86 -6.74
C GLY A 63 3.67 -5.69 -5.87
N ARG A 64 4.88 -5.20 -5.65
CA ARG A 64 5.91 -5.94 -4.95
C ARG A 64 6.63 -5.04 -3.95
N VAL A 65 6.98 -5.65 -2.81
CA VAL A 65 7.84 -5.02 -1.81
C VAL A 65 8.97 -6.01 -1.52
N MET A 66 10.19 -5.55 -1.73
CA MET A 66 11.36 -6.38 -1.52
C MET A 66 11.76 -6.37 -0.05
N SER A 67 12.65 -7.28 0.33
CA SER A 67 13.08 -7.42 1.71
C SER A 67 13.76 -6.17 2.26
N ASP A 68 14.36 -5.35 1.38
CA ASP A 68 15.00 -4.11 1.82
C ASP A 68 14.02 -2.94 1.88
N GLY A 69 12.74 -3.18 1.60
CA GLY A 69 11.72 -2.14 1.64
C GLY A 69 11.47 -1.44 0.32
N SER A 70 12.29 -1.68 -0.69
CA SER A 70 12.04 -1.08 -2.00
C SER A 70 10.79 -1.70 -2.61
N CYS A 71 10.06 -0.92 -3.39
CA CYS A 71 8.80 -1.41 -3.91
C CYS A 71 8.45 -0.84 -5.27
N ASP A 72 7.63 -1.62 -5.98
CA ASP A 72 7.02 -1.24 -7.25
C ASP A 72 5.54 -1.55 -7.13
N LEU A 73 4.70 -0.53 -7.25
CA LEU A 73 3.26 -0.68 -7.09
C LEU A 73 2.53 -0.11 -8.28
N TYR A 74 1.31 -0.58 -8.50
CA TYR A 74 0.47 -0.19 -9.62
C TYR A 74 -0.94 0.06 -9.13
N GLY A 75 -1.55 1.13 -9.59
CA GLY A 75 -2.91 1.44 -9.17
C GLY A 75 -3.45 2.62 -9.93
N LYS A 76 -4.52 3.18 -9.39
CA LYS A 76 -5.12 4.36 -9.99
C LYS A 76 -5.62 5.30 -8.91
N ILE A 77 -5.73 6.57 -9.26
CA ILE A 77 -6.31 7.60 -8.43
C ILE A 77 -7.46 8.19 -9.22
N ILE A 78 -8.60 8.31 -8.57
CA ILE A 78 -9.77 8.93 -9.20
C ILE A 78 -9.88 10.35 -8.67
N THR A 79 -9.84 11.30 -9.60
CA THR A 79 -10.01 12.71 -9.28
C THR A 79 -11.36 13.18 -9.77
N PHE A 80 -11.68 14.42 -9.46
CA PHE A 80 -12.92 15.01 -9.92
C PHE A 80 -13.03 14.96 -11.47
N MET A 81 -11.90 15.11 -12.14
CA MET A 81 -11.90 15.23 -13.60
C MET A 81 -11.58 13.95 -14.35
N ARG A 82 -10.88 13.04 -13.73
CA ARG A 82 -10.38 11.88 -14.49
C ARG A 82 -9.80 10.81 -13.57
N THR A 83 -9.53 9.67 -14.18
CA THR A 83 -8.80 8.58 -13.53
C THR A 83 -7.35 8.63 -13.97
N ILE A 84 -6.44 8.57 -13.02
CA ILE A 84 -5.01 8.61 -13.28
C ILE A 84 -4.43 7.25 -12.91
N GLU A 85 -3.95 6.52 -13.91
CA GLU A 85 -3.25 5.25 -13.67
C GLU A 85 -1.79 5.55 -13.42
N TYR A 86 -1.23 4.94 -12.39
CA TYR A 86 0.14 5.24 -12.00
C TYR A 86 0.95 3.97 -11.79
N THR A 87 2.26 4.14 -11.92
CA THR A 87 3.24 3.22 -11.34
C THR A 87 3.92 3.97 -10.21
N ALA A 88 4.21 3.26 -9.13
CA ALA A 88 4.83 3.88 -7.96
C ALA A 88 6.08 3.13 -7.61
N GLN A 89 7.15 3.85 -7.33
CA GLN A 89 8.41 3.28 -6.89
C GLN A 89 8.90 4.04 -5.69
N GLY A 90 9.52 3.33 -4.77
CA GLY A 90 10.04 3.97 -3.58
C GLY A 90 10.39 2.95 -2.52
N SER A 91 10.15 3.33 -1.27
CA SER A 91 10.47 2.46 -0.14
C SER A 91 9.42 2.58 0.93
N VAL A 92 9.24 1.47 1.65
CA VAL A 92 8.27 1.40 2.74
C VAL A 92 8.87 0.64 3.92
N ASN A 93 8.44 1.02 5.11
CA ASN A 93 8.64 0.21 6.30
C ASN A 93 7.43 0.46 7.21
N SER A 94 7.44 -0.10 8.41
CA SER A 94 6.27 0.01 9.28
C SER A 94 5.98 1.43 9.73
N ASN A 95 6.97 2.31 9.68
CA ASN A 95 6.84 3.68 10.19
C ASN A 95 6.67 4.72 9.10
N GLN A 96 7.21 4.46 7.91
CA GLN A 96 7.25 5.48 6.87
C GLN A 96 7.08 4.86 5.50
N LEU A 97 6.58 5.67 4.61
CA LEU A 97 6.40 5.30 3.22
C LEU A 97 6.76 6.50 2.37
N HIS A 98 7.53 6.25 1.33
CA HIS A 98 7.83 7.28 0.35
C HIS A 98 7.74 6.67 -1.03
N LEU A 99 6.84 7.19 -1.85
CA LEU A 99 6.63 6.69 -3.20
C LEU A 99 6.66 7.84 -4.19
N GLU A 100 7.22 7.57 -5.34
CA GLU A 100 7.13 8.45 -6.50
C GLU A 100 6.14 7.81 -7.45
N LEU A 101 5.03 8.47 -7.66
CA LEU A 101 3.97 8.03 -8.55
C LEU A 101 4.15 8.67 -9.90
N GLN A 102 4.09 7.85 -10.94
CA GLN A 102 4.26 8.34 -12.30
C GLN A 102 3.10 7.89 -13.16
N SER A 103 2.50 8.83 -13.86
CA SER A 103 1.46 8.56 -14.84
C SER A 103 1.96 9.04 -16.19
N LYS A 104 1.11 8.97 -17.20
CA LYS A 104 1.50 9.42 -18.53
C LYS A 104 2.00 10.84 -18.57
N GLN A 105 1.39 11.71 -17.77
CA GLN A 105 1.65 13.15 -17.88
C GLN A 105 2.09 13.79 -16.58
N ASN A 106 2.06 13.03 -15.50
CA ASN A 106 2.26 13.63 -14.18
C ASN A 106 3.19 12.80 -13.34
N HIS A 107 3.80 13.46 -12.38
CA HIS A 107 4.70 12.85 -11.42
C HIS A 107 4.34 13.42 -10.05
N PHE A 108 4.07 12.55 -9.08
CA PHE A 108 3.66 12.98 -7.75
C PHE A 108 4.49 12.28 -6.70
N ALA A 109 4.71 12.94 -5.58
CA ALA A 109 5.31 12.31 -4.40
C ALA A 109 4.20 11.95 -3.42
N LEU A 110 4.24 10.73 -2.91
CA LEU A 110 3.33 10.28 -1.87
C LEU A 110 4.17 9.91 -0.65
N ASN A 111 3.92 10.59 0.44
CA ASN A 111 4.64 10.34 1.69
C ASN A 111 3.65 9.90 2.74
N GLY A 112 4.05 8.93 3.54
CA GLY A 112 3.18 8.39 4.56
C GLY A 112 3.88 8.14 5.86
N THR A 113 3.09 8.16 6.94
CA THR A 113 3.54 7.82 8.28
C THR A 113 2.71 6.65 8.76
N GLY A 114 3.38 5.63 9.27
CA GLY A 114 2.70 4.43 9.71
C GLY A 114 1.90 4.66 10.97
N ARG A 115 0.77 3.95 11.07
CA ARG A 115 -0.07 3.92 12.27
C ARG A 115 0.08 2.58 12.95
N PRO A 116 -0.02 2.56 14.30
CA PRO A 116 -0.12 1.27 14.98
C PRO A 116 -1.40 0.56 14.55
N LEU A 117 -1.32 -0.67 14.36
CA LEU A 117 -2.47 -1.50 14.02
C LEU A 117 -3.11 -2.13 15.22
N ARG A 118 -3.06 -2.07 16.31
CA ARG A 118 -3.50 -2.68 17.35
C ARG A 118 -4.49 -2.39 18.24
N GLU A 119 -4.52 -2.50 18.41
CA GLU A 119 -5.00 -2.19 18.88
C GLU A 119 -5.39 -2.43 19.75
N GLU A 120 -5.23 -2.46 20.09
CA GLU A 120 -5.37 -2.48 20.75
C GLU A 120 -5.57 -2.83 21.28
N ASN A 121 -5.40 -3.06 21.62
CA ASN A 121 -5.38 -3.17 22.07
C ASN A 121 -5.66 -3.07 22.35
#